data_4490b6e6e618cc975a19404a25e4c755
#
_entry.id   4490b6e6e618cc975a19404a25e4c755
#
_cell.length_a   1.000
_cell.length_b   1.000
_cell.length_c   1.000
_cell.angle_alpha   90.00
_cell.angle_beta   90.00
_cell.angle_gamma   90.00
#
_symmetry.space_group_name_H-M   'P 1'
#
loop_
_entity.id
_entity.type
_entity.pdbx_description
1 polymer ?
#
loop_
_entity_poly.entity_id
_entity_poly.type
_entity_poly.pdbx_seq_one_letter_code
_entity_poly.pdbx_strand_id
1 'polypeptide(L)'
;MNGIALSASRGIARVTGAALGPYQTAVIRIGFAATWLLFLLRELPHRDELYGPGGPWSHDLAEQMVGDNGAFTALLWSDGRAWFEIVYALAVLSSVLLLLGWRTRTVSVLFMVGVLSLQNRSVFMGDGGDNVLHLMSIYLVLTRCGQVWSLDARRARRADAARARGERVVDRVGPVLWCVFGFLLLTVTLAGGMDGDWLVPVLLWAVWAALGLWWAVGRSAEGSQPRILLDVVTNIVHNGALVVIMAEACLIYATAGWYKIQGSRWQDGTAVYYPLHLDYFSPWPALSDALAASGTMVMLITYGTVAVQVAFPFTLFNRRVKNVLLAVMMIEHAVIAVTLGLPFFSLAMIAADAVFLPTSFLRRAGNWVARGRARLPGRLSAGAPGSGRDGGGGGGGGGGGGGTAAVPGPRTEPGAGPGDGEDSGEDSGRDDEDAGKRGEDAGERGEGSEETHVGFRA
;
A
#
# COMPACT_ATOMS: atom_id res chain seq x y z
N MET A 1 26.07 -3.86 -28.69
CA MET A 1 25.98 -3.00 -27.48
C MET A 1 24.80 -2.01 -27.49
N ASN A 2 24.27 -1.63 -28.65
CA ASN A 2 23.24 -0.58 -28.74
C ASN A 2 21.86 -0.96 -28.20
N GLY A 3 21.48 -2.24 -28.19
CA GLY A 3 20.14 -2.68 -27.71
C GLY A 3 19.98 -2.60 -26.18
N ILE A 4 21.03 -2.93 -25.42
CA ILE A 4 21.02 -2.87 -23.95
C ILE A 4 21.00 -1.40 -23.49
N ALA A 5 21.81 -0.54 -24.11
CA ALA A 5 21.85 0.87 -23.80
C ALA A 5 20.50 1.56 -24.07
N LEU A 6 19.84 1.23 -25.18
CA LEU A 6 18.48 1.72 -25.50
C LEU A 6 17.40 1.21 -24.54
N SER A 7 17.53 -0.02 -24.06
CA SER A 7 16.60 -0.56 -23.07
C SER A 7 16.80 0.08 -21.69
N ALA A 8 18.04 0.28 -21.29
CA ALA A 8 18.39 0.96 -20.04
C ALA A 8 17.93 2.43 -20.05
N SER A 9 18.17 3.18 -21.13
CA SER A 9 17.73 4.57 -21.24
C SER A 9 16.20 4.71 -21.20
N ARG A 10 15.47 3.81 -21.86
CA ARG A 10 13.99 3.76 -21.78
C ARG A 10 13.51 3.40 -20.37
N GLY A 11 14.20 2.49 -19.68
CA GLY A 11 13.93 2.15 -18.28
C GLY A 11 14.09 3.35 -17.36
N ILE A 12 15.23 4.04 -17.46
CA ILE A 12 15.53 5.24 -16.67
C ILE A 12 14.48 6.33 -16.95
N ALA A 13 14.20 6.63 -18.22
CA ALA A 13 13.21 7.63 -18.59
C ALA A 13 11.81 7.31 -18.03
N ARG A 14 11.44 6.02 -17.96
CA ARG A 14 10.16 5.60 -17.39
C ARG A 14 10.11 5.76 -15.87
N VAL A 15 11.18 5.41 -15.16
CA VAL A 15 11.26 5.50 -13.69
C VAL A 15 11.35 6.95 -13.22
N THR A 16 12.04 7.81 -13.96
CA THR A 16 12.17 9.24 -13.66
C THR A 16 10.95 10.05 -14.09
N GLY A 17 10.31 9.67 -15.20
CA GLY A 17 9.21 10.43 -15.81
C GLY A 17 7.84 10.18 -15.17
N ALA A 18 7.63 9.07 -14.45
CA ALA A 18 6.32 8.74 -13.89
C ALA A 18 6.41 7.90 -12.62
N ALA A 19 5.44 8.13 -11.72
CA ALA A 19 5.16 7.22 -10.60
C ALA A 19 4.43 5.98 -11.12
N LEU A 20 5.06 4.81 -10.99
CA LEU A 20 4.55 3.54 -11.48
C LEU A 20 3.53 2.94 -10.49
N GLY A 21 2.63 2.10 -10.97
CA GLY A 21 1.67 1.38 -10.13
C GLY A 21 0.71 2.27 -9.30
N PRO A 22 0.09 3.33 -9.86
CA PRO A 22 -0.76 4.23 -9.09
C PRO A 22 -2.01 3.53 -8.51
N TYR A 23 -2.50 2.48 -9.16
CA TYR A 23 -3.63 1.69 -8.64
C TYR A 23 -3.19 0.75 -7.53
N GLN A 24 -2.01 0.14 -7.64
CA GLN A 24 -1.42 -0.73 -6.62
C GLN A 24 -1.19 0.05 -5.33
N THR A 25 -0.53 1.20 -5.39
CA THR A 25 -0.30 2.04 -4.21
C THR A 25 -1.59 2.60 -3.62
N ALA A 26 -2.62 2.86 -4.44
CA ALA A 26 -3.93 3.26 -3.94
C ALA A 26 -4.62 2.13 -3.16
N VAL A 27 -4.54 0.86 -3.63
CA VAL A 27 -5.12 -0.29 -2.91
C VAL A 27 -4.37 -0.56 -1.63
N ILE A 28 -3.03 -0.52 -1.64
CA ILE A 28 -2.19 -0.65 -0.44
C ILE A 28 -2.58 0.41 0.59
N ARG A 29 -2.69 1.68 0.19
CA ARG A 29 -3.13 2.77 1.06
C ARG A 29 -4.51 2.50 1.67
N ILE A 30 -5.47 2.09 0.84
CA ILE A 30 -6.84 1.81 1.29
C ILE A 30 -6.85 0.60 2.23
N GLY A 31 -6.13 -0.47 1.87
CA GLY A 31 -6.05 -1.70 2.63
C GLY A 31 -5.47 -1.46 4.03
N PHE A 32 -4.27 -0.90 4.11
CA PHE A 32 -3.63 -0.67 5.42
C PHE A 32 -4.36 0.36 6.27
N ALA A 33 -4.86 1.46 5.67
CA ALA A 33 -5.65 2.43 6.42
C ALA A 33 -6.97 1.84 6.93
N ALA A 34 -7.62 0.96 6.16
CA ALA A 34 -8.83 0.27 6.60
C ALA A 34 -8.54 -0.75 7.70
N THR A 35 -7.49 -1.56 7.55
CA THR A 35 -7.09 -2.56 8.54
C THR A 35 -6.82 -1.91 9.89
N TRP A 36 -5.97 -0.87 9.90
CA TRP A 36 -5.64 -0.16 11.14
C TRP A 36 -6.83 0.56 11.74
N LEU A 37 -7.65 1.22 10.92
CA LEU A 37 -8.88 1.86 11.40
C LEU A 37 -9.82 0.86 12.07
N LEU A 38 -10.08 -0.28 11.41
CA LEU A 38 -10.97 -1.30 11.96
C LEU A 38 -10.42 -1.92 13.25
N PHE A 39 -9.09 -2.13 13.30
CA PHE A 39 -8.41 -2.58 14.51
C PHE A 39 -8.59 -1.58 15.65
N LEU A 40 -8.27 -0.30 15.44
CA LEU A 40 -8.44 0.74 16.46
C LEU A 40 -9.90 0.90 16.91
N LEU A 41 -10.86 0.77 16.01
CA LEU A 41 -12.28 0.84 16.37
C LEU A 41 -12.73 -0.36 17.21
N ARG A 42 -12.18 -1.56 16.96
CA ARG A 42 -12.43 -2.74 17.80
C ARG A 42 -11.87 -2.54 19.20
N GLU A 43 -10.63 -2.04 19.29
CA GLU A 43 -9.93 -1.85 20.56
C GLU A 43 -10.37 -0.58 21.32
N LEU A 44 -11.20 0.27 20.72
CA LEU A 44 -11.63 1.54 21.32
C LEU A 44 -12.22 1.41 22.74
N PRO A 45 -13.03 0.38 23.07
CA PRO A 45 -13.54 0.20 24.44
C PRO A 45 -12.45 -0.15 25.47
N HIS A 46 -11.40 -0.84 25.04
CA HIS A 46 -10.33 -1.38 25.88
C HIS A 46 -9.00 -0.61 25.74
N ARG A 47 -8.99 0.52 25.00
CA ARG A 47 -7.77 1.25 24.66
C ARG A 47 -6.94 1.69 25.87
N ASP A 48 -7.62 2.06 26.96
CA ASP A 48 -6.96 2.47 28.23
C ASP A 48 -6.19 1.31 28.86
N GLU A 49 -6.78 0.11 28.85
CA GLU A 49 -6.19 -1.12 29.37
C GLU A 49 -5.01 -1.56 28.52
N LEU A 50 -5.12 -1.44 27.19
CA LEU A 50 -4.14 -1.95 26.23
C LEU A 50 -2.94 -0.99 26.07
N TYR A 51 -3.19 0.30 26.02
CA TYR A 51 -2.19 1.31 25.64
C TYR A 51 -2.11 2.49 26.61
N GLY A 52 -3.08 2.64 27.51
CA GLY A 52 -3.16 3.77 28.43
C GLY A 52 -2.07 3.77 29.50
N PRO A 53 -1.77 4.92 30.09
CA PRO A 53 -0.71 5.05 31.09
C PRO A 53 -1.03 4.31 32.39
N GLY A 54 -2.31 4.11 32.71
CA GLY A 54 -2.79 3.38 33.90
C GLY A 54 -3.12 1.91 33.65
N GLY A 55 -2.80 1.36 32.47
CA GLY A 55 -3.02 -0.05 32.15
C GLY A 55 -2.04 -0.99 32.85
N PRO A 56 -2.24 -2.33 32.74
CA PRO A 56 -1.34 -3.34 33.31
C PRO A 56 0.12 -3.18 32.84
N TRP A 57 0.33 -2.71 31.62
CA TRP A 57 1.63 -2.34 31.07
C TRP A 57 1.87 -0.86 31.33
N SER A 58 2.46 -0.54 32.50
CA SER A 58 2.65 0.84 32.97
C SER A 58 3.54 1.67 32.04
N HIS A 59 3.50 3.00 32.22
CA HIS A 59 4.36 3.94 31.50
C HIS A 59 5.84 3.61 31.71
N ASP A 60 6.25 3.39 32.97
CA ASP A 60 7.64 3.11 33.35
C ASP A 60 8.18 1.81 32.72
N LEU A 61 7.36 0.76 32.70
CA LEU A 61 7.75 -0.51 32.05
C LEU A 61 7.93 -0.35 30.53
N ALA A 62 7.06 0.43 29.91
CA ALA A 62 7.19 0.70 28.48
C ALA A 62 8.41 1.59 28.19
N GLU A 63 8.72 2.56 29.04
CA GLU A 63 9.89 3.41 28.92
C GLU A 63 11.19 2.59 29.04
N GLN A 64 11.28 1.69 30.00
CA GLN A 64 12.42 0.77 30.12
C GLN A 64 12.60 -0.06 28.84
N MET A 65 11.54 -0.70 28.36
CA MET A 65 11.63 -1.55 27.18
C MET A 65 12.00 -0.76 25.91
N VAL A 66 11.42 0.43 25.74
CA VAL A 66 11.73 1.29 24.58
C VAL A 66 13.15 1.84 24.69
N GLY A 67 13.62 2.19 25.89
CA GLY A 67 15.00 2.61 26.16
C GLY A 67 16.02 1.54 25.77
N ASP A 68 15.70 0.27 26.01
CA ASP A 68 16.58 -0.86 25.68
C ASP A 68 16.65 -1.15 24.16
N ASN A 69 15.57 -0.94 23.43
CA ASN A 69 15.49 -1.28 22.01
C ASN A 69 15.49 -0.09 21.03
N GLY A 70 15.42 1.15 21.55
CA GLY A 70 15.42 2.37 20.73
C GLY A 70 14.18 2.55 19.84
N ALA A 71 13.06 1.89 20.16
CA ALA A 71 11.85 1.98 19.34
C ALA A 71 11.14 3.33 19.54
N PHE A 72 10.60 3.88 18.45
CA PHE A 72 9.87 5.15 18.50
C PHE A 72 8.43 4.98 18.98
N THR A 73 8.02 5.75 19.98
CA THR A 73 6.61 5.92 20.36
C THR A 73 6.34 7.32 20.92
N ALA A 74 5.38 8.03 20.32
CA ALA A 74 4.96 9.34 20.82
C ALA A 74 4.17 9.25 22.15
N LEU A 75 3.73 8.06 22.55
CA LEU A 75 3.00 7.85 23.79
C LEU A 75 3.89 8.01 25.04
N LEU A 76 5.20 7.88 24.90
CA LEU A 76 6.14 8.10 25.99
C LEU A 76 6.57 9.57 26.16
N TRP A 77 6.10 10.48 25.32
CA TRP A 77 6.40 11.92 25.51
C TRP A 77 5.68 12.52 26.73
N SER A 78 4.65 11.87 27.25
CA SER A 78 3.93 12.25 28.46
C SER A 78 3.15 11.05 29.01
N ASP A 79 3.16 10.90 30.33
CA ASP A 79 2.35 9.95 31.11
C ASP A 79 0.89 10.37 31.25
N GLY A 80 0.54 11.58 30.77
CA GLY A 80 -0.79 12.15 30.91
C GLY A 80 -1.86 11.41 30.10
N ARG A 81 -2.98 11.06 30.74
CA ARG A 81 -4.13 10.44 30.08
C ARG A 81 -4.64 11.27 28.89
N ALA A 82 -4.66 12.59 29.03
CA ALA A 82 -5.10 13.47 27.94
C ALA A 82 -4.20 13.35 26.71
N TRP A 83 -2.88 13.19 26.90
CA TRP A 83 -1.94 12.95 25.80
C TRP A 83 -2.21 11.65 25.10
N PHE A 84 -2.39 10.56 25.84
CA PHE A 84 -2.77 9.26 25.30
C PHE A 84 -4.03 9.36 24.42
N GLU A 85 -5.11 9.99 24.93
CA GLU A 85 -6.36 10.15 24.18
C GLU A 85 -6.17 10.97 22.89
N ILE A 86 -5.34 12.01 22.93
CA ILE A 86 -5.00 12.81 21.74
C ILE A 86 -4.28 11.95 20.70
N VAL A 87 -3.25 11.20 21.09
CA VAL A 87 -2.49 10.36 20.17
C VAL A 87 -3.38 9.27 19.57
N TYR A 88 -4.22 8.63 20.39
CA TYR A 88 -5.17 7.61 19.91
C TYR A 88 -6.20 8.20 18.93
N ALA A 89 -6.79 9.34 19.26
CA ALA A 89 -7.74 10.03 18.40
C ALA A 89 -7.09 10.46 17.06
N LEU A 90 -5.83 10.92 17.09
CA LEU A 90 -5.07 11.27 15.90
C LEU A 90 -4.74 10.04 15.06
N ALA A 91 -4.46 8.88 15.66
CA ALA A 91 -4.26 7.62 14.94
C ALA A 91 -5.54 7.18 14.22
N VAL A 92 -6.70 7.26 14.87
CA VAL A 92 -8.01 6.98 14.23
C VAL A 92 -8.29 7.99 13.11
N LEU A 93 -8.13 9.29 13.38
CA LEU A 93 -8.39 10.35 12.40
C LEU A 93 -7.48 10.22 11.17
N SER A 94 -6.18 9.99 11.38
CA SER A 94 -5.23 9.81 10.28
C SER A 94 -5.58 8.59 9.42
N SER A 95 -6.05 7.51 10.03
CA SER A 95 -6.52 6.32 9.32
C SER A 95 -7.74 6.62 8.43
N VAL A 96 -8.74 7.34 8.95
CA VAL A 96 -9.91 7.78 8.17
C VAL A 96 -9.48 8.68 7.01
N LEU A 97 -8.65 9.67 7.27
CA LEU A 97 -8.20 10.62 6.26
C LEU A 97 -7.33 9.95 5.17
N LEU A 98 -6.47 9.01 5.56
CA LEU A 98 -5.66 8.22 4.64
C LEU A 98 -6.52 7.27 3.80
N LEU A 99 -7.51 6.62 4.40
CA LEU A 99 -8.49 5.77 3.71
C LEU A 99 -9.21 6.57 2.61
N LEU A 100 -9.67 7.78 2.92
CA LEU A 100 -10.31 8.69 1.97
C LEU A 100 -9.32 9.28 0.97
N GLY A 101 -8.03 9.23 1.27
CA GLY A 101 -6.97 9.81 0.44
C GLY A 101 -6.97 11.34 0.45
N TRP A 102 -7.19 11.96 1.63
CA TRP A 102 -7.11 13.38 1.82
C TRP A 102 -5.71 13.77 2.30
N ARG A 103 -5.06 14.71 1.60
CA ARG A 103 -3.71 15.17 1.95
C ARG A 103 -2.72 14.00 2.18
N THR A 104 -2.73 13.03 1.30
CA THR A 104 -2.07 11.74 1.48
C THR A 104 -0.61 11.84 1.90
N ARG A 105 0.15 12.84 1.45
CA ARG A 105 1.56 13.03 1.83
C ARG A 105 1.75 13.36 3.30
N THR A 106 0.93 14.26 3.83
CA THR A 106 1.00 14.65 5.24
C THR A 106 0.35 13.58 6.13
N VAL A 107 -0.81 13.08 5.70
CA VAL A 107 -1.57 12.12 6.47
C VAL A 107 -0.88 10.75 6.54
N SER A 108 -0.13 10.33 5.51
CA SER A 108 0.67 9.09 5.61
C SER A 108 1.76 9.16 6.69
N VAL A 109 2.34 10.34 6.90
CA VAL A 109 3.31 10.54 8.01
C VAL A 109 2.60 10.42 9.37
N LEU A 110 1.45 11.08 9.54
CA LEU A 110 0.67 10.96 10.78
C LEU A 110 0.18 9.54 11.03
N PHE A 111 -0.23 8.85 9.98
CA PHE A 111 -0.62 7.45 10.05
C PHE A 111 0.57 6.57 10.51
N MET A 112 1.73 6.74 9.92
CA MET A 112 2.96 6.05 10.34
C MET A 112 3.29 6.34 11.80
N VAL A 113 3.29 7.61 12.21
CA VAL A 113 3.53 7.98 13.62
C VAL A 113 2.52 7.32 14.54
N GLY A 114 1.24 7.30 14.18
CA GLY A 114 0.19 6.64 14.97
C GLY A 114 0.37 5.13 15.08
N VAL A 115 0.69 4.45 13.97
CA VAL A 115 0.98 3.00 13.94
C VAL A 115 2.18 2.69 14.83
N LEU A 116 3.32 3.35 14.60
CA LEU A 116 4.55 3.13 15.36
C LEU A 116 4.34 3.40 16.85
N SER A 117 3.62 4.48 17.19
CA SER A 117 3.42 4.88 18.58
C SER A 117 2.60 3.86 19.37
N LEU A 118 1.53 3.32 18.78
CA LEU A 118 0.68 2.35 19.49
C LEU A 118 1.32 0.97 19.52
N GLN A 119 1.90 0.50 18.42
CA GLN A 119 2.52 -0.83 18.36
C GLN A 119 3.76 -0.93 19.25
N ASN A 120 4.61 0.10 19.28
CA ASN A 120 5.80 0.09 20.14
C ASN A 120 5.48 0.37 21.60
N ARG A 121 4.31 0.93 21.92
CA ARG A 121 3.86 1.15 23.32
C ARG A 121 3.55 -0.17 24.02
N SER A 122 3.01 -1.16 23.28
CA SER A 122 2.62 -2.45 23.84
C SER A 122 2.90 -3.57 22.83
N VAL A 123 4.09 -4.14 22.88
CA VAL A 123 4.54 -5.22 21.98
C VAL A 123 3.76 -6.53 22.17
N PHE A 124 3.09 -6.69 23.32
CA PHE A 124 2.32 -7.90 23.63
C PHE A 124 1.00 -7.99 22.88
N MET A 125 0.56 -6.88 22.28
CA MET A 125 -0.72 -6.78 21.60
C MET A 125 -0.63 -7.06 20.10
N GLY A 126 0.59 -7.25 19.57
CA GLY A 126 0.84 -7.39 18.15
C GLY A 126 0.81 -8.84 17.68
N ASP A 127 0.35 -9.03 16.43
CA ASP A 127 0.49 -10.25 15.66
C ASP A 127 1.39 -10.05 14.43
N GLY A 128 1.53 -11.09 13.58
CA GLY A 128 2.32 -10.98 12.35
C GLY A 128 1.80 -9.92 11.38
N GLY A 129 0.50 -9.61 11.40
CA GLY A 129 -0.12 -8.56 10.59
C GLY A 129 0.27 -7.16 11.05
N ASP A 130 0.45 -6.98 12.36
CA ASP A 130 0.91 -5.71 12.93
C ASP A 130 2.34 -5.40 12.50
N ASN A 131 3.23 -6.39 12.45
CA ASN A 131 4.58 -6.23 11.91
C ASN A 131 4.56 -5.83 10.43
N VAL A 132 3.68 -6.43 9.62
CA VAL A 132 3.49 -6.04 8.22
C VAL A 132 3.00 -4.61 8.12
N LEU A 133 1.99 -4.23 8.91
CA LEU A 133 1.45 -2.88 8.94
C LEU A 133 2.50 -1.85 9.37
N HIS A 134 3.33 -2.18 10.37
CA HIS A 134 4.43 -1.37 10.86
C HIS A 134 5.40 -1.00 9.72
N LEU A 135 6.00 -2.00 9.09
CA LEU A 135 6.96 -1.82 8.00
C LEU A 135 6.32 -1.10 6.81
N MET A 136 5.14 -1.54 6.38
CA MET A 136 4.46 -0.96 5.23
C MET A 136 4.00 0.48 5.46
N SER A 137 3.70 0.88 6.71
CA SER A 137 3.37 2.27 7.04
C SER A 137 4.54 3.21 6.75
N ILE A 138 5.78 2.78 7.03
CA ILE A 138 7.01 3.53 6.76
C ILE A 138 7.20 3.72 5.24
N TYR A 139 7.11 2.62 4.49
CA TYR A 139 7.29 2.70 3.02
C TYR A 139 6.17 3.48 2.33
N LEU A 140 4.95 3.43 2.89
CA LEU A 140 3.80 4.15 2.33
C LEU A 140 4.03 5.68 2.31
N VAL A 141 4.73 6.24 3.31
CA VAL A 141 5.12 7.66 3.36
C VAL A 141 5.89 8.08 2.11
N LEU A 142 6.75 7.20 1.60
CA LEU A 142 7.61 7.46 0.45
C LEU A 142 6.84 7.33 -0.89
N THR A 143 5.60 6.81 -0.86
CA THR A 143 4.81 6.58 -2.07
C THR A 143 3.93 7.77 -2.45
N ARG A 144 3.63 7.89 -3.75
CA ARG A 144 2.63 8.84 -4.28
C ARG A 144 1.24 8.18 -4.33
N CYS A 145 0.77 7.63 -3.21
CA CYS A 145 -0.44 6.79 -3.11
C CYS A 145 -1.78 7.54 -3.32
N GLY A 146 -1.75 8.87 -3.47
CA GLY A 146 -2.93 9.72 -3.66
C GLY A 146 -3.32 9.97 -5.11
N GLN A 147 -2.68 9.36 -6.11
CA GLN A 147 -2.88 9.68 -7.53
C GLN A 147 -4.22 9.19 -8.09
N VAL A 148 -4.74 8.08 -7.56
CA VAL A 148 -6.03 7.52 -7.99
C VAL A 148 -6.86 7.15 -6.76
N TRP A 149 -8.18 7.07 -6.91
CA TRP A 149 -9.15 6.67 -5.88
C TRP A 149 -9.02 7.44 -4.56
N SER A 150 -8.76 8.74 -4.65
CA SER A 150 -8.52 9.61 -3.51
C SER A 150 -9.22 10.96 -3.65
N LEU A 151 -9.40 11.65 -2.52
CA LEU A 151 -9.84 13.06 -2.52
C LEU A 151 -8.77 13.97 -3.15
N ASP A 152 -7.50 13.61 -3.00
CA ASP A 152 -6.39 14.34 -3.63
C ASP A 152 -6.46 14.28 -5.16
N ALA A 153 -6.73 13.10 -5.73
CA ALA A 153 -6.91 12.97 -7.17
C ALA A 153 -8.13 13.75 -7.68
N ARG A 154 -9.22 13.85 -6.90
CA ARG A 154 -10.38 14.67 -7.24
C ARG A 154 -10.04 16.16 -7.18
N ARG A 155 -9.29 16.58 -6.14
CA ARG A 155 -8.82 17.96 -5.98
C ARG A 155 -7.89 18.37 -7.13
N ALA A 156 -6.94 17.51 -7.50
CA ALA A 156 -6.05 17.74 -8.61
C ALA A 156 -6.83 17.97 -9.93
N ARG A 157 -7.75 17.05 -10.27
CA ARG A 157 -8.58 17.21 -11.49
C ARG A 157 -9.43 18.48 -11.48
N ARG A 158 -9.97 18.91 -10.34
CA ARG A 158 -10.72 20.16 -10.21
C ARG A 158 -9.81 21.39 -10.41
N ALA A 159 -8.59 21.32 -9.85
CA ALA A 159 -7.60 22.36 -10.00
C ALA A 159 -7.15 22.49 -11.46
N ASP A 160 -6.94 21.39 -12.16
CA ASP A 160 -6.55 21.38 -13.57
C ASP A 160 -7.67 21.97 -14.45
N ALA A 161 -8.92 21.57 -14.20
CA ALA A 161 -10.08 22.15 -14.89
C ALA A 161 -10.26 23.66 -14.62
N ALA A 162 -10.00 24.13 -13.40
CA ALA A 162 -10.06 25.55 -13.05
C ALA A 162 -8.93 26.33 -13.74
N ARG A 163 -7.69 25.80 -13.77
CA ARG A 163 -6.57 26.40 -14.50
C ARG A 163 -6.86 26.52 -16.02
N ALA A 164 -7.47 25.46 -16.60
CA ALA A 164 -7.87 25.47 -18.00
C ALA A 164 -8.88 26.58 -18.31
N ARG A 165 -9.63 27.08 -17.30
CA ARG A 165 -10.53 28.26 -17.41
C ARG A 165 -9.84 29.57 -17.05
N GLY A 166 -8.52 29.58 -16.79
CA GLY A 166 -7.77 30.75 -16.37
C GLY A 166 -7.94 31.17 -14.90
N GLU A 167 -8.58 30.31 -14.06
CA GLU A 167 -8.81 30.57 -12.64
C GLU A 167 -7.55 30.30 -11.83
N ARG A 168 -7.25 31.15 -10.84
CA ARG A 168 -6.16 30.92 -9.89
C ARG A 168 -6.63 29.97 -8.75
N VAL A 169 -6.02 28.79 -8.66
CA VAL A 169 -6.28 27.85 -7.56
C VAL A 169 -5.25 28.05 -6.47
N VAL A 170 -5.69 28.51 -5.28
CA VAL A 170 -4.82 28.71 -4.11
C VAL A 170 -5.12 27.66 -3.07
N ASP A 171 -4.09 26.88 -2.69
CA ASP A 171 -4.15 25.98 -1.55
C ASP A 171 -3.79 26.72 -0.26
N ARG A 172 -4.78 26.95 0.61
CA ARG A 172 -4.59 27.58 1.92
C ARG A 172 -4.42 26.56 3.06
N VAL A 173 -4.98 25.38 2.91
CA VAL A 173 -5.00 24.35 3.97
C VAL A 173 -3.61 23.70 4.13
N GLY A 174 -2.88 23.48 3.03
CA GLY A 174 -1.53 22.89 3.10
C GLY A 174 -0.58 23.68 3.99
N PRO A 175 -0.38 25.00 3.75
CA PRO A 175 0.48 25.82 4.60
C PRO A 175 0.05 25.88 6.06
N VAL A 176 -1.25 25.98 6.35
CA VAL A 176 -1.76 25.99 7.73
C VAL A 176 -1.39 24.71 8.45
N LEU A 177 -1.64 23.55 7.84
CA LEU A 177 -1.26 22.26 8.43
C LEU A 177 0.26 22.15 8.62
N TRP A 178 1.03 22.60 7.67
CA TRP A 178 2.49 22.60 7.76
C TRP A 178 3.00 23.45 8.93
N CYS A 179 2.44 24.67 9.10
CA CYS A 179 2.76 25.52 10.25
C CYS A 179 2.33 24.89 11.58
N VAL A 180 1.14 24.30 11.66
CA VAL A 180 0.64 23.63 12.87
C VAL A 180 1.55 22.46 13.26
N PHE A 181 1.91 21.60 12.30
CA PHE A 181 2.82 20.49 12.60
C PHE A 181 4.23 20.95 12.95
N GLY A 182 4.74 21.99 12.31
CA GLY A 182 6.04 22.58 12.68
C GLY A 182 6.02 23.16 14.10
N PHE A 183 4.93 23.82 14.49
CA PHE A 183 4.76 24.32 15.84
C PHE A 183 4.68 23.20 16.88
N LEU A 184 3.90 22.14 16.60
CA LEU A 184 3.83 20.97 17.48
C LEU A 184 5.17 20.25 17.60
N LEU A 185 5.86 20.07 16.50
CA LEU A 185 7.19 19.45 16.49
C LEU A 185 8.20 20.28 17.28
N LEU A 186 8.16 21.61 17.14
CA LEU A 186 8.99 22.52 17.91
C LEU A 186 8.69 22.45 19.41
N THR A 187 7.42 22.45 19.79
CA THR A 187 7.04 22.36 21.21
C THR A 187 7.49 21.07 21.85
N VAL A 188 7.34 19.92 21.16
CA VAL A 188 7.79 18.62 21.66
C VAL A 188 9.32 18.56 21.77
N THR A 189 10.05 19.10 20.77
CA THR A 189 11.51 19.16 20.82
C THR A 189 12.02 20.03 21.98
N LEU A 190 11.39 21.21 22.21
CA LEU A 190 11.77 22.10 23.31
C LEU A 190 11.37 21.59 24.69
N ALA A 191 10.35 20.75 24.76
CA ALA A 191 9.91 20.11 26.00
C ALA A 191 10.76 18.89 26.40
N GLY A 192 11.78 18.52 25.62
CA GLY A 192 12.63 17.34 25.88
C GLY A 192 11.97 16.00 25.56
N GLY A 193 10.78 15.99 24.91
CA GLY A 193 10.07 14.76 24.59
C GLY A 193 10.76 13.87 23.54
N MET A 194 11.89 14.32 22.98
CA MET A 194 12.71 13.59 22.01
C MET A 194 14.15 13.40 22.49
N ASP A 195 14.41 13.60 23.78
CA ASP A 195 15.72 13.39 24.35
C ASP A 195 16.01 11.88 24.44
N GLY A 196 17.23 11.48 24.04
CA GLY A 196 17.66 10.07 24.07
C GLY A 196 17.94 9.46 22.71
N ASP A 197 17.24 9.83 21.65
CA ASP A 197 17.57 9.39 20.26
C ASP A 197 17.64 10.59 19.32
N TRP A 198 18.82 10.85 18.80
CA TRP A 198 19.03 11.95 17.83
C TRP A 198 18.41 11.68 16.45
N LEU A 199 18.21 10.42 16.09
CA LEU A 199 17.77 10.03 14.76
C LEU A 199 16.27 10.38 14.52
N VAL A 200 15.42 10.10 15.51
CA VAL A 200 13.98 10.36 15.42
C VAL A 200 13.68 11.86 15.21
N PRO A 201 14.18 12.81 16.02
CA PRO A 201 13.93 14.23 15.78
C PRO A 201 14.49 14.68 14.42
N VAL A 202 15.68 14.23 14.03
CA VAL A 202 16.27 14.56 12.72
C VAL A 202 15.35 14.07 11.57
N LEU A 203 14.84 12.85 11.63
CA LEU A 203 13.93 12.33 10.60
C LEU A 203 12.62 13.09 10.55
N LEU A 204 12.00 13.39 11.70
CA LEU A 204 10.75 14.14 11.75
C LEU A 204 10.91 15.57 11.22
N TRP A 205 11.99 16.27 11.59
CA TRP A 205 12.32 17.59 11.06
C TRP A 205 12.66 17.55 9.56
N ALA A 206 13.36 16.52 9.08
CA ALA A 206 13.66 16.33 7.67
C ALA A 206 12.38 16.10 6.85
N VAL A 207 11.44 15.29 7.35
CA VAL A 207 10.13 15.07 6.71
C VAL A 207 9.32 16.36 6.68
N TRP A 208 9.28 17.12 7.77
CA TRP A 208 8.61 18.41 7.83
C TRP A 208 9.21 19.41 6.81
N ALA A 209 10.53 19.52 6.76
CA ALA A 209 11.23 20.36 5.79
C ALA A 209 10.96 19.91 4.34
N ALA A 210 10.97 18.60 4.07
CA ALA A 210 10.66 18.04 2.75
C ALA A 210 9.23 18.37 2.31
N LEU A 211 8.24 18.31 3.21
CA LEU A 211 6.86 18.70 2.92
C LEU A 211 6.75 20.20 2.61
N GLY A 212 7.48 21.05 3.34
CA GLY A 212 7.56 22.49 3.08
C GLY A 212 8.22 22.82 1.74
N LEU A 213 9.35 22.17 1.44
CA LEU A 213 10.05 22.30 0.17
C LEU A 213 9.15 21.88 -1.00
N TRP A 214 8.47 20.73 -0.85
CA TRP A 214 7.50 20.27 -1.85
C TRP A 214 6.41 21.29 -2.11
N TRP A 215 5.84 21.86 -1.06
CA TRP A 215 4.81 22.88 -1.21
C TRP A 215 5.37 24.16 -1.87
N ALA A 216 6.56 24.63 -1.45
CA ALA A 216 7.19 25.82 -1.99
C ALA A 216 7.52 25.67 -3.48
N VAL A 217 8.20 24.56 -3.85
CA VAL A 217 8.57 24.27 -5.25
C VAL A 217 7.33 23.98 -6.10
N GLY A 218 6.30 23.36 -5.54
CA GLY A 218 5.03 23.10 -6.23
C GLY A 218 4.29 24.37 -6.69
N ARG A 219 4.67 25.56 -6.17
CA ARG A 219 4.14 26.87 -6.60
C ARG A 219 4.89 27.46 -7.80
N SER A 220 6.06 26.93 -8.12
CA SER A 220 6.83 27.36 -9.29
C SER A 220 6.10 26.99 -10.57
N ALA A 221 6.42 27.72 -11.65
CA ALA A 221 5.82 27.51 -12.96
C ALA A 221 6.00 26.06 -13.44
N GLU A 222 5.00 25.54 -14.13
CA GLU A 222 5.11 24.23 -14.79
C GLU A 222 6.25 24.29 -15.83
N GLY A 223 7.17 23.31 -15.77
CA GLY A 223 8.37 23.30 -16.61
C GLY A 223 9.59 24.01 -16.03
N SER A 224 9.49 24.67 -14.86
CA SER A 224 10.69 25.19 -14.18
C SER A 224 11.63 24.07 -13.72
N GLN A 225 12.93 24.30 -13.81
CA GLN A 225 13.97 23.32 -13.45
C GLN A 225 13.79 22.74 -12.03
N PRO A 226 13.51 23.56 -10.97
CA PRO A 226 13.31 23.03 -9.63
C PRO A 226 12.12 22.06 -9.55
N ARG A 227 11.04 22.34 -10.30
CA ARG A 227 9.84 21.49 -10.30
C ARG A 227 10.09 20.17 -11.04
N ILE A 228 10.78 20.21 -12.17
CA ILE A 228 11.17 19.01 -12.91
C ILE A 228 12.06 18.13 -12.02
N LEU A 229 13.08 18.70 -11.38
CA LEU A 229 13.97 17.97 -10.48
C LEU A 229 13.19 17.34 -9.33
N LEU A 230 12.28 18.08 -8.70
CA LEU A 230 11.46 17.59 -7.60
C LEU A 230 10.56 16.41 -8.05
N ASP A 231 9.94 16.51 -9.24
CA ASP A 231 9.11 15.43 -9.78
C ASP A 231 9.96 14.20 -10.12
N VAL A 232 11.14 14.37 -10.68
CA VAL A 232 12.09 13.26 -10.94
C VAL A 232 12.48 12.56 -9.64
N VAL A 233 12.95 13.31 -8.64
CA VAL A 233 13.37 12.75 -7.34
C VAL A 233 12.22 12.00 -6.68
N THR A 234 11.03 12.59 -6.63
CA THR A 234 9.88 11.96 -6.00
C THR A 234 9.33 10.75 -6.77
N ASN A 235 9.48 10.73 -8.10
CA ASN A 235 9.17 9.52 -8.87
C ASN A 235 10.17 8.40 -8.58
N ILE A 236 11.46 8.71 -8.48
CA ILE A 236 12.49 7.72 -8.11
C ILE A 236 12.20 7.15 -6.71
N VAL A 237 11.97 8.02 -5.73
CA VAL A 237 11.65 7.61 -4.35
C VAL A 237 10.39 6.74 -4.32
N HIS A 238 9.32 7.16 -4.99
CA HIS A 238 8.08 6.38 -5.08
C HIS A 238 8.30 5.01 -5.71
N ASN A 239 9.00 4.96 -6.84
CA ASN A 239 9.23 3.71 -7.57
C ASN A 239 10.16 2.79 -6.77
N GLY A 240 11.17 3.34 -6.08
CA GLY A 240 12.02 2.61 -5.15
C GLY A 240 11.23 2.02 -3.99
N ALA A 241 10.39 2.84 -3.32
CA ALA A 241 9.52 2.37 -2.24
C ALA A 241 8.56 1.26 -2.71
N LEU A 242 8.01 1.36 -3.92
CA LEU A 242 7.15 0.31 -4.47
C LEU A 242 7.91 -1.01 -4.68
N VAL A 243 9.17 -0.95 -5.12
CA VAL A 243 10.03 -2.15 -5.24
C VAL A 243 10.34 -2.72 -3.87
N VAL A 244 10.61 -1.89 -2.86
CA VAL A 244 10.85 -2.35 -1.48
C VAL A 244 9.60 -3.03 -0.92
N ILE A 245 8.40 -2.46 -1.10
CA ILE A 245 7.13 -3.09 -0.69
C ILE A 245 6.95 -4.46 -1.36
N MET A 246 7.27 -4.58 -2.65
CA MET A 246 7.21 -5.86 -3.36
C MET A 246 8.22 -6.86 -2.83
N ALA A 247 9.46 -6.42 -2.57
CA ALA A 247 10.52 -7.27 -2.03
C ALA A 247 10.18 -7.73 -0.61
N GLU A 248 9.66 -6.84 0.23
CA GLU A 248 9.24 -7.13 1.60
C GLU A 248 8.12 -8.18 1.64
N ALA A 249 7.08 -8.02 0.81
CA ALA A 249 6.03 -9.03 0.70
C ALA A 249 6.59 -10.40 0.26
N CYS A 250 7.55 -10.44 -0.68
CA CYS A 250 8.22 -11.68 -1.05
C CYS A 250 9.07 -12.27 0.09
N LEU A 251 9.77 -11.42 0.85
CA LEU A 251 10.58 -11.86 1.99
C LEU A 251 9.70 -12.44 3.10
N ILE A 252 8.57 -11.83 3.40
CA ILE A 252 7.60 -12.34 4.39
C ILE A 252 7.18 -13.77 4.02
N TYR A 253 6.82 -14.03 2.76
CA TYR A 253 6.43 -15.36 2.32
C TYR A 253 7.61 -16.34 2.26
N ALA A 254 8.77 -15.89 1.81
CA ALA A 254 9.97 -16.72 1.77
C ALA A 254 10.40 -17.16 3.17
N THR A 255 10.44 -16.24 4.14
CA THR A 255 10.79 -16.54 5.53
C THR A 255 9.73 -17.38 6.22
N ALA A 256 8.44 -17.05 6.04
CA ALA A 256 7.34 -17.85 6.57
C ALA A 256 7.37 -19.28 6.02
N GLY A 257 7.63 -19.46 4.72
CA GLY A 257 7.79 -20.76 4.10
C GLY A 257 9.02 -21.51 4.64
N TRP A 258 10.14 -20.82 4.79
CA TRP A 258 11.38 -21.39 5.32
C TRP A 258 11.21 -21.92 6.75
N TYR A 259 10.63 -21.12 7.66
CA TYR A 259 10.35 -21.59 9.03
C TYR A 259 9.36 -22.77 9.06
N LYS A 260 8.36 -22.78 8.18
CA LYS A 260 7.43 -23.90 8.07
C LYS A 260 8.14 -25.19 7.62
N ILE A 261 9.02 -25.12 6.63
CA ILE A 261 9.79 -26.29 6.16
C ILE A 261 10.63 -26.89 7.28
N GLN A 262 11.16 -26.09 8.20
CA GLN A 262 11.97 -26.57 9.32
C GLN A 262 11.14 -27.11 10.49
N GLY A 263 9.87 -26.75 10.59
CA GLY A 263 9.00 -27.16 11.69
C GLY A 263 8.52 -28.61 11.56
N SER A 264 8.72 -29.45 12.58
CA SER A 264 8.35 -30.86 12.57
C SER A 264 6.87 -31.10 12.24
N ARG A 265 5.96 -30.26 12.78
CA ARG A 265 4.52 -30.35 12.51
C ARG A 265 4.13 -29.99 11.08
N TRP A 266 4.93 -29.18 10.43
CA TRP A 266 4.77 -28.88 9.00
C TRP A 266 5.32 -30.02 8.14
N GLN A 267 6.39 -30.69 8.59
CA GLN A 267 6.99 -31.83 7.90
C GLN A 267 6.11 -33.08 7.96
N ASP A 268 5.44 -33.32 9.10
CA ASP A 268 4.52 -34.44 9.25
C ASP A 268 3.09 -34.18 8.73
N GLY A 269 2.82 -32.97 8.23
CA GLY A 269 1.54 -32.60 7.63
C GLY A 269 0.43 -32.31 8.64
N THR A 270 0.75 -32.14 9.94
CA THR A 270 -0.23 -31.96 11.01
C THR A 270 -0.33 -30.53 11.55
N ALA A 271 0.46 -29.58 11.02
CA ALA A 271 0.59 -28.24 11.62
C ALA A 271 -0.75 -27.52 11.80
N VAL A 272 -1.65 -27.59 10.83
CA VAL A 272 -2.95 -26.90 10.86
C VAL A 272 -3.93 -27.51 11.85
N TYR A 273 -3.72 -28.80 12.25
CA TYR A 273 -4.55 -29.45 13.25
C TYR A 273 -4.56 -28.71 14.58
N TYR A 274 -3.39 -28.25 15.04
CA TYR A 274 -3.26 -27.63 16.36
C TYR A 274 -4.03 -26.31 16.51
N PRO A 275 -3.86 -25.29 15.63
CA PRO A 275 -4.63 -24.06 15.77
C PRO A 275 -6.14 -24.28 15.65
N LEU A 276 -6.60 -25.27 14.88
CA LEU A 276 -8.04 -25.59 14.80
C LEU A 276 -8.62 -26.15 16.11
N HIS A 277 -7.78 -26.61 17.06
CA HIS A 277 -8.20 -27.13 18.38
C HIS A 277 -7.84 -26.17 19.53
N LEU A 278 -7.35 -24.97 19.23
CA LEU A 278 -7.12 -23.94 20.23
C LEU A 278 -8.32 -22.99 20.29
N ASP A 279 -8.94 -22.85 21.44
CA ASP A 279 -10.12 -21.98 21.63
C ASP A 279 -9.87 -20.54 21.13
N TYR A 280 -8.64 -20.06 21.32
CA TYR A 280 -8.23 -18.73 20.87
C TYR A 280 -8.31 -18.57 19.33
N PHE A 281 -8.05 -19.62 18.56
CA PHE A 281 -8.08 -19.63 17.10
C PHE A 281 -9.31 -20.35 16.51
N SER A 282 -10.32 -20.62 17.31
CA SER A 282 -11.52 -21.35 16.87
C SER A 282 -12.80 -20.53 17.10
N PRO A 283 -12.98 -19.40 16.40
CA PRO A 283 -14.16 -18.55 16.55
C PRO A 283 -15.47 -19.29 16.13
N TRP A 284 -15.33 -20.33 15.33
CA TRP A 284 -16.40 -21.18 14.84
C TRP A 284 -16.08 -22.66 15.12
N PRO A 285 -16.28 -23.19 16.38
CA PRO A 285 -15.86 -24.54 16.74
C PRO A 285 -16.35 -25.61 15.77
N ALA A 286 -17.62 -25.56 15.36
CA ALA A 286 -18.18 -26.54 14.41
C ALA A 286 -17.46 -26.54 13.03
N LEU A 287 -16.95 -25.39 12.57
CA LEU A 287 -16.16 -25.30 11.35
C LEU A 287 -14.76 -25.86 11.56
N SER A 288 -14.14 -25.53 12.69
CA SER A 288 -12.81 -26.04 13.06
C SER A 288 -12.82 -27.56 13.21
N ASP A 289 -13.83 -28.12 13.88
CA ASP A 289 -14.04 -29.56 14.03
C ASP A 289 -14.24 -30.25 12.66
N ALA A 290 -15.06 -29.66 11.79
CA ALA A 290 -15.30 -30.20 10.45
C ALA A 290 -14.01 -30.23 9.59
N LEU A 291 -13.17 -29.21 9.67
CA LEU A 291 -11.89 -29.15 8.96
C LEU A 291 -10.88 -30.12 9.56
N ALA A 292 -10.85 -30.24 10.87
CA ALA A 292 -9.93 -31.12 11.59
C ALA A 292 -10.34 -32.61 11.56
N ALA A 293 -11.60 -32.93 11.30
CA ALA A 293 -12.13 -34.30 11.26
C ALA A 293 -11.45 -35.19 10.21
N SER A 294 -10.88 -34.59 9.16
CA SER A 294 -10.19 -35.34 8.10
C SER A 294 -8.67 -35.07 8.13
N GLY A 295 -7.88 -36.04 8.54
CA GLY A 295 -6.41 -35.98 8.49
C GLY A 295 -5.88 -35.67 7.08
N THR A 296 -6.54 -36.17 6.03
CA THR A 296 -6.18 -35.83 4.64
C THR A 296 -6.41 -34.35 4.33
N MET A 297 -7.49 -33.75 4.82
CA MET A 297 -7.76 -32.32 4.66
C MET A 297 -6.70 -31.48 5.38
N VAL A 298 -6.39 -31.83 6.63
CA VAL A 298 -5.33 -31.17 7.41
C VAL A 298 -3.99 -31.24 6.69
N MET A 299 -3.63 -32.42 6.17
CA MET A 299 -2.38 -32.62 5.42
C MET A 299 -2.35 -31.79 4.14
N LEU A 300 -3.43 -31.76 3.35
CA LEU A 300 -3.51 -30.98 2.11
C LEU A 300 -3.40 -29.48 2.37
N ILE A 301 -4.06 -28.97 3.41
CA ILE A 301 -3.98 -27.55 3.79
C ILE A 301 -2.56 -27.24 4.27
N THR A 302 -1.97 -28.09 5.13
CA THR A 302 -0.62 -27.90 5.67
C THR A 302 0.43 -27.81 4.55
N TYR A 303 0.50 -28.81 3.69
CA TYR A 303 1.47 -28.82 2.58
C TYR A 303 1.13 -27.81 1.48
N GLY A 304 -0.15 -27.59 1.22
CA GLY A 304 -0.62 -26.58 0.25
C GLY A 304 -0.16 -25.18 0.62
N THR A 305 -0.33 -24.79 1.87
CA THR A 305 0.15 -23.51 2.41
C THR A 305 1.67 -23.34 2.21
N VAL A 306 2.46 -24.35 2.60
CA VAL A 306 3.92 -24.30 2.42
C VAL A 306 4.29 -24.18 0.94
N ALA A 307 3.69 -25.00 0.09
CA ALA A 307 4.00 -25.04 -1.33
C ALA A 307 3.71 -23.70 -2.02
N VAL A 308 2.57 -23.07 -1.72
CA VAL A 308 2.15 -21.80 -2.30
C VAL A 308 3.05 -20.66 -1.82
N GLN A 309 3.33 -20.57 -0.54
CA GLN A 309 4.14 -19.51 0.05
C GLN A 309 5.59 -19.57 -0.41
N VAL A 310 6.19 -20.76 -0.47
CA VAL A 310 7.55 -20.95 -0.97
C VAL A 310 7.64 -20.68 -2.47
N ALA A 311 6.66 -21.13 -3.25
CA ALA A 311 6.70 -20.97 -4.70
C ALA A 311 6.46 -19.53 -5.17
N PHE A 312 5.67 -18.73 -4.45
CA PHE A 312 5.22 -17.42 -4.90
C PHE A 312 6.35 -16.48 -5.32
N PRO A 313 7.42 -16.22 -4.53
CA PRO A 313 8.51 -15.32 -4.91
C PRO A 313 9.18 -15.73 -6.22
N PHE A 314 9.29 -17.02 -6.51
CA PHE A 314 9.93 -17.54 -7.73
C PHE A 314 9.04 -17.41 -8.98
N THR A 315 7.74 -17.15 -8.81
CA THR A 315 6.79 -17.09 -9.93
C THR A 315 6.61 -15.70 -10.52
N LEU A 316 7.24 -14.67 -9.94
CA LEU A 316 7.10 -13.28 -10.37
C LEU A 316 7.42 -13.05 -11.85
N PHE A 317 8.30 -13.86 -12.43
CA PHE A 317 8.69 -13.79 -13.84
C PHE A 317 7.62 -14.36 -14.79
N ASN A 318 6.70 -15.21 -14.31
CA ASN A 318 5.61 -15.78 -15.10
C ASN A 318 4.26 -15.18 -14.67
N ARG A 319 3.72 -14.29 -15.49
CA ARG A 319 2.46 -13.57 -15.16
C ARG A 319 1.26 -14.49 -14.92
N ARG A 320 1.19 -15.66 -15.60
CA ARG A 320 0.06 -16.58 -15.43
C ARG A 320 0.15 -17.30 -14.08
N VAL A 321 1.30 -17.92 -13.83
CA VAL A 321 1.56 -18.66 -12.57
C VAL A 321 1.45 -17.71 -11.38
N LYS A 322 2.13 -16.55 -11.45
CA LYS A 322 2.04 -15.52 -10.40
C LYS A 322 0.59 -15.12 -10.08
N ASN A 323 -0.26 -14.88 -11.08
CA ASN A 323 -1.63 -14.46 -10.82
C ASN A 323 -2.48 -15.58 -10.20
N VAL A 324 -2.23 -16.84 -10.54
CA VAL A 324 -2.91 -17.99 -9.93
C VAL A 324 -2.50 -18.14 -8.46
N LEU A 325 -1.17 -18.16 -8.20
CA LEU A 325 -0.68 -18.26 -6.82
C LEU A 325 -1.13 -17.06 -5.97
N LEU A 326 -1.06 -15.84 -6.51
CA LEU A 326 -1.56 -14.65 -5.83
C LEU A 326 -3.05 -14.78 -5.44
N ALA A 327 -3.88 -15.30 -6.34
CA ALA A 327 -5.29 -15.53 -6.03
C ALA A 327 -5.47 -16.57 -4.92
N VAL A 328 -4.68 -17.67 -4.97
CA VAL A 328 -4.69 -18.70 -3.92
C VAL A 328 -4.27 -18.12 -2.57
N MET A 329 -3.21 -17.33 -2.51
CA MET A 329 -2.74 -16.67 -1.28
C MET A 329 -3.76 -15.71 -0.69
N MET A 330 -4.39 -14.88 -1.54
CA MET A 330 -5.46 -13.98 -1.07
C MET A 330 -6.69 -14.75 -0.55
N ILE A 331 -7.01 -15.90 -1.15
CA ILE A 331 -8.06 -16.79 -0.67
C ILE A 331 -7.63 -17.46 0.64
N GLU A 332 -6.38 -17.94 0.73
CA GLU A 332 -5.80 -18.51 1.95
C GLU A 332 -5.95 -17.54 3.13
N HIS A 333 -5.55 -16.26 2.96
CA HIS A 333 -5.73 -15.26 4.00
C HIS A 333 -7.21 -14.97 4.30
N ALA A 334 -8.09 -14.95 3.32
CA ALA A 334 -9.52 -14.80 3.56
C ALA A 334 -10.09 -15.98 4.37
N VAL A 335 -9.61 -17.21 4.11
CA VAL A 335 -9.97 -18.41 4.89
C VAL A 335 -9.41 -18.30 6.31
N ILE A 336 -8.15 -17.91 6.50
CA ILE A 336 -7.53 -17.69 7.82
C ILE A 336 -8.34 -16.67 8.64
N ALA A 337 -8.80 -15.58 8.02
CA ALA A 337 -9.63 -14.58 8.70
C ALA A 337 -10.89 -15.18 9.34
N VAL A 338 -11.51 -16.14 8.65
CA VAL A 338 -12.78 -16.77 9.09
C VAL A 338 -12.51 -17.95 10.01
N THR A 339 -11.60 -18.85 9.63
CA THR A 339 -11.38 -20.12 10.34
C THR A 339 -10.58 -19.95 11.62
N LEU A 340 -9.56 -19.08 11.60
CA LEU A 340 -8.69 -18.85 12.75
C LEU A 340 -8.99 -17.55 13.51
N GLY A 341 -10.00 -16.78 13.07
CA GLY A 341 -10.37 -15.53 13.77
C GLY A 341 -9.31 -14.44 13.71
N LEU A 342 -8.49 -14.42 12.64
CA LEU A 342 -7.41 -13.45 12.45
C LEU A 342 -7.70 -12.44 11.32
N PRO A 343 -8.79 -11.62 11.43
CA PRO A 343 -9.21 -10.75 10.33
C PRO A 343 -8.21 -9.64 10.03
N PHE A 344 -7.56 -9.06 11.04
CA PHE A 344 -6.63 -7.94 10.83
C PHE A 344 -5.31 -8.39 10.23
N PHE A 345 -4.76 -9.51 10.72
CA PHE A 345 -3.64 -10.18 10.07
C PHE A 345 -3.91 -10.44 8.58
N SER A 346 -5.05 -11.04 8.31
CA SER A 346 -5.43 -11.41 6.95
C SER A 346 -5.67 -10.19 6.05
N LEU A 347 -6.30 -9.14 6.57
CA LEU A 347 -6.49 -7.88 5.82
C LEU A 347 -5.17 -7.20 5.52
N ALA A 348 -4.22 -7.18 6.46
CA ALA A 348 -2.88 -6.63 6.25
C ALA A 348 -2.13 -7.40 5.14
N MET A 349 -2.18 -8.74 5.17
CA MET A 349 -1.55 -9.58 4.15
C MET A 349 -2.21 -9.42 2.78
N ILE A 350 -3.53 -9.42 2.69
CA ILE A 350 -4.26 -9.17 1.44
C ILE A 350 -3.94 -7.77 0.89
N ALA A 351 -3.78 -6.77 1.76
CA ALA A 351 -3.38 -5.44 1.34
C ALA A 351 -1.95 -5.40 0.79
N ALA A 352 -1.01 -6.12 1.41
CA ALA A 352 0.36 -6.28 0.92
C ALA A 352 0.39 -7.00 -0.44
N ASP A 353 -0.35 -8.09 -0.58
CA ASP A 353 -0.47 -8.87 -1.82
C ASP A 353 -1.02 -8.04 -2.99
N ALA A 354 -1.83 -7.04 -2.70
CA ALA A 354 -2.42 -6.17 -3.72
C ALA A 354 -1.39 -5.43 -4.58
N VAL A 355 -0.11 -5.32 -4.13
CA VAL A 355 0.99 -4.76 -4.93
C VAL A 355 1.23 -5.55 -6.22
N PHE A 356 0.97 -6.86 -6.20
CA PHE A 356 1.17 -7.75 -7.34
C PHE A 356 -0.02 -7.85 -8.29
N LEU A 357 -1.17 -7.22 -7.94
CA LEU A 357 -2.36 -7.26 -8.80
C LEU A 357 -2.13 -6.53 -10.13
N PRO A 358 -2.59 -7.08 -11.25
CA PRO A 358 -2.47 -6.43 -12.55
C PRO A 358 -3.22 -5.08 -12.57
N THR A 359 -2.57 -4.03 -13.09
CA THR A 359 -3.20 -2.69 -13.23
C THR A 359 -4.51 -2.73 -14.03
N SER A 360 -4.59 -3.61 -15.05
CA SER A 360 -5.80 -3.80 -15.85
C SER A 360 -6.97 -4.35 -15.01
N PHE A 361 -6.69 -5.26 -14.08
CA PHE A 361 -7.69 -5.79 -13.15
C PHE A 361 -8.19 -4.68 -12.20
N LEU A 362 -7.27 -3.98 -11.54
CA LEU A 362 -7.63 -2.89 -10.62
C LEU A 362 -8.45 -1.79 -11.31
N ARG A 363 -8.05 -1.41 -12.53
CA ARG A 363 -8.80 -0.41 -13.31
C ARG A 363 -10.21 -0.89 -13.67
N ARG A 364 -10.40 -2.17 -14.02
CA ARG A 364 -11.73 -2.74 -14.28
C ARG A 364 -12.58 -2.74 -13.02
N ALA A 365 -12.02 -3.15 -11.87
CA ALA A 365 -12.68 -3.13 -10.58
C ALA A 365 -13.13 -1.70 -10.20
N GLY A 366 -12.26 -0.70 -10.35
CA GLY A 366 -12.60 0.70 -10.12
C GLY A 366 -13.73 1.21 -11.02
N ASN A 367 -13.69 0.85 -12.30
CA ASN A 367 -14.76 1.21 -13.25
C ASN A 367 -16.09 0.51 -12.92
N TRP A 368 -16.06 -0.72 -12.41
CA TRP A 368 -17.25 -1.43 -11.97
C TRP A 368 -17.87 -0.75 -10.74
N VAL A 369 -17.07 -0.39 -9.74
CA VAL A 369 -17.52 0.37 -8.56
C VAL A 369 -18.11 1.74 -8.98
N ALA A 370 -17.47 2.44 -9.90
CA ALA A 370 -17.95 3.73 -10.40
C ALA A 370 -19.32 3.60 -11.09
N ARG A 371 -19.50 2.56 -11.91
CA ARG A 371 -20.80 2.26 -12.55
C ARG A 371 -21.87 1.88 -11.54
N GLY A 372 -21.54 1.08 -10.52
CA GLY A 372 -22.45 0.75 -9.42
C GLY A 372 -22.96 1.99 -8.69
N ARG A 373 -22.04 2.92 -8.37
CA ARG A 373 -22.41 4.21 -7.74
C ARG A 373 -23.30 5.08 -8.62
N ALA A 374 -23.07 5.10 -9.93
CA ALA A 374 -23.91 5.86 -10.86
C ALA A 374 -25.33 5.30 -11.02
N ARG A 375 -25.56 4.03 -10.69
CA ARG A 375 -26.87 3.37 -10.73
C ARG A 375 -27.69 3.54 -9.46
N LEU A 376 -27.08 3.96 -8.35
CA LEU A 376 -27.81 4.29 -7.12
C LEU A 376 -28.60 5.59 -7.37
N PRO A 377 -29.96 5.55 -7.31
CA PRO A 377 -30.77 6.74 -7.54
C PRO A 377 -30.40 7.82 -6.52
N GLY A 378 -30.15 9.02 -7.02
CA GLY A 378 -29.75 10.17 -6.21
C GLY A 378 -30.76 10.50 -5.11
N ARG A 379 -30.52 10.01 -3.92
CA ARG A 379 -31.05 10.61 -2.71
C ARG A 379 -29.98 11.56 -2.19
N LEU A 380 -30.07 12.79 -2.62
CA LEU A 380 -29.53 14.03 -2.06
C LEU A 380 -29.27 15.05 -3.18
N SER A 381 -30.28 15.27 -4.03
CA SER A 381 -30.42 16.56 -4.68
C SER A 381 -31.19 17.42 -3.69
N ALA A 382 -30.45 18.03 -2.77
CA ALA A 382 -30.98 19.14 -1.96
C ALA A 382 -31.36 20.28 -2.89
N GLY A 383 -32.64 20.70 -2.81
CA GLY A 383 -33.33 21.77 -3.43
C GLY A 383 -32.52 22.82 -4.19
N ALA A 384 -32.72 22.85 -5.48
CA ALA A 384 -32.62 24.09 -6.22
C ALA A 384 -33.80 24.99 -5.81
N PRO A 385 -33.57 26.25 -5.42
CA PRO A 385 -34.69 27.16 -5.18
C PRO A 385 -35.44 27.38 -6.47
N GLY A 386 -36.76 27.12 -6.44
CA GLY A 386 -37.65 27.34 -7.54
C GLY A 386 -37.60 28.77 -8.01
N SER A 387 -37.23 28.98 -9.25
CA SER A 387 -37.49 30.24 -9.95
C SER A 387 -39.00 30.35 -10.16
N GLY A 388 -39.60 31.29 -9.46
CA GLY A 388 -41.00 31.67 -9.60
C GLY A 388 -41.30 31.97 -11.04
N ARG A 389 -42.31 31.28 -11.56
CA ARG A 389 -43.03 31.71 -12.75
C ARG A 389 -44.04 32.75 -12.31
N ASP A 390 -43.72 33.99 -12.63
CA ASP A 390 -44.73 35.02 -12.71
C ASP A 390 -45.25 35.03 -14.13
N GLY A 391 -46.62 34.83 -14.21
CA GLY A 391 -47.37 34.92 -15.42
C GLY A 391 -47.66 36.34 -15.77
N GLY A 392 -47.80 36.64 -17.04
CA GLY A 392 -48.28 37.90 -17.56
C GLY A 392 -48.32 37.84 -19.09
N GLY A 393 -49.55 37.77 -19.55
CA GLY A 393 -49.98 37.53 -20.88
C GLY A 393 -49.80 38.69 -21.86
N GLY A 394 -50.17 38.40 -23.10
CA GLY A 394 -50.65 39.38 -24.07
C GLY A 394 -49.89 39.40 -25.39
N GLY A 395 -50.44 38.77 -26.40
CA GLY A 395 -50.90 39.44 -27.61
C GLY A 395 -49.96 39.62 -28.77
N GLY A 396 -50.20 38.94 -29.85
CA GLY A 396 -50.40 39.56 -31.16
C GLY A 396 -49.29 39.54 -32.17
N GLY A 397 -49.47 38.74 -33.22
CA GLY A 397 -49.41 39.25 -34.57
C GLY A 397 -48.14 39.10 -35.42
N GLY A 398 -48.23 38.16 -36.37
CA GLY A 398 -48.03 38.50 -37.75
C GLY A 398 -46.66 38.43 -38.44
N GLY A 399 -46.53 37.48 -39.34
CA GLY A 399 -46.03 37.77 -40.66
C GLY A 399 -44.62 37.44 -41.06
N GLY A 400 -44.46 36.40 -41.88
CA GLY A 400 -43.85 36.52 -43.18
C GLY A 400 -42.36 36.21 -43.36
N GLY A 401 -42.09 35.07 -43.96
CA GLY A 401 -41.48 35.03 -45.26
C GLY A 401 -39.94 34.80 -45.39
N GLY A 402 -39.59 33.70 -46.09
CA GLY A 402 -38.42 33.57 -46.94
C GLY A 402 -37.17 33.00 -46.23
N GLY A 403 -36.77 31.80 -46.42
CA GLY A 403 -36.43 31.05 -47.61
C GLY A 403 -34.99 31.32 -48.06
N THR A 404 -34.11 30.37 -47.88
CA THR A 404 -33.14 29.85 -48.86
C THR A 404 -32.01 29.13 -48.14
N ALA A 405 -32.00 27.83 -48.29
CA ALA A 405 -31.12 27.02 -49.11
C ALA A 405 -29.67 26.84 -48.62
N ALA A 406 -29.45 25.62 -48.21
CA ALA A 406 -28.18 24.97 -47.96
C ALA A 406 -27.35 24.79 -49.21
N VAL A 407 -26.05 24.73 -49.08
CA VAL A 407 -25.14 24.01 -49.97
C VAL A 407 -24.03 23.37 -49.14
N PRO A 408 -23.75 22.08 -49.36
CA PRO A 408 -22.71 21.36 -48.67
C PRO A 408 -21.45 21.16 -49.52
N GLY A 409 -20.36 20.80 -48.89
CA GLY A 409 -19.30 20.04 -49.52
C GLY A 409 -17.90 20.50 -49.19
N PRO A 410 -16.84 19.79 -49.55
CA PRO A 410 -16.82 18.40 -50.03
C PRO A 410 -15.92 17.42 -49.19
N ARG A 411 -16.23 16.18 -49.32
CA ARG A 411 -15.40 14.99 -49.00
C ARG A 411 -14.16 14.92 -49.90
N THR A 412 -13.05 14.51 -49.33
CA THR A 412 -12.01 13.80 -50.10
C THR A 412 -11.59 12.52 -49.36
N GLU A 413 -11.92 11.41 -49.93
CA GLU A 413 -11.32 10.08 -49.78
C GLU A 413 -10.44 9.80 -51.03
N PRO A 414 -9.81 8.61 -51.16
CA PRO A 414 -8.48 8.22 -50.68
C PRO A 414 -7.61 7.74 -51.88
N GLY A 415 -6.35 7.58 -51.66
CA GLY A 415 -5.43 7.03 -52.68
C GLY A 415 -4.89 5.66 -52.26
N ALA A 416 -5.16 4.68 -53.10
CA ALA A 416 -4.77 3.30 -53.03
C ALA A 416 -3.30 3.03 -53.39
N GLY A 417 -2.78 1.87 -52.92
CA GLY A 417 -1.49 1.24 -53.06
C GLY A 417 -1.01 1.03 -54.53
N PRO A 418 -0.15 0.09 -54.88
CA PRO A 418 0.23 -1.18 -54.28
C PRO A 418 1.76 -1.47 -54.41
N GLY A 419 2.20 -2.68 -54.02
CA GLY A 419 3.47 -3.21 -54.49
C GLY A 419 4.06 -4.34 -53.65
N ASP A 420 3.89 -5.52 -54.16
CA ASP A 420 4.43 -6.85 -53.84
C ASP A 420 5.95 -6.91 -53.76
N GLY A 421 6.46 -7.91 -53.09
CA GLY A 421 7.84 -8.36 -53.14
C GLY A 421 8.13 -9.48 -52.15
N GLU A 422 7.80 -10.72 -52.58
CA GLU A 422 8.38 -11.99 -52.10
C GLU A 422 9.90 -11.93 -52.19
N ASP A 423 10.62 -12.49 -51.25
CA ASP A 423 11.63 -13.52 -51.60
C ASP A 423 12.00 -14.40 -50.41
N SER A 424 12.05 -15.65 -50.68
CA SER A 424 12.50 -16.85 -50.03
C SER A 424 14.01 -16.89 -49.88
N GLY A 425 14.50 -17.62 -48.88
CA GLY A 425 15.90 -18.04 -48.78
C GLY A 425 16.19 -18.87 -47.55
N GLU A 426 16.07 -20.18 -47.68
CA GLU A 426 16.72 -21.26 -46.94
C GLU A 426 18.24 -21.04 -46.80
N ASP A 427 18.86 -21.50 -45.71
CA ASP A 427 19.88 -22.59 -45.70
C ASP A 427 20.43 -22.79 -44.27
N SER A 428 20.37 -23.91 -43.77
CA SER A 428 21.16 -25.07 -43.36
C SER A 428 22.61 -24.82 -42.92
N GLY A 429 23.01 -25.59 -41.92
CA GLY A 429 24.38 -26.03 -41.56
C GLY A 429 24.62 -25.92 -40.06
N ARG A 430 24.50 -26.96 -39.26
CA ARG A 430 25.32 -28.16 -39.00
C ARG A 430 26.75 -27.88 -38.50
N ASP A 431 26.99 -28.59 -37.43
CA ASP A 431 28.18 -29.36 -36.98
C ASP A 431 29.16 -28.55 -36.11
N ASP A 432 29.76 -28.99 -35.07
CA ASP A 432 30.13 -30.26 -34.46
C ASP A 432 30.90 -29.99 -33.17
N GLU A 433 30.76 -30.93 -32.21
CA GLU A 433 31.80 -31.55 -31.36
C GLU A 433 32.98 -30.73 -30.78
N ASP A 434 33.30 -30.86 -29.50
CA ASP A 434 34.23 -31.84 -28.94
C ASP A 434 34.42 -31.63 -27.40
N ALA A 435 34.32 -32.62 -26.70
CA ALA A 435 34.98 -33.41 -25.68
C ALA A 435 36.24 -32.83 -25.00
N GLY A 436 36.30 -33.12 -23.67
CA GLY A 436 37.55 -33.19 -22.91
C GLY A 436 37.35 -32.99 -21.43
N LYS A 437 37.05 -33.96 -20.69
CA LYS A 437 37.72 -34.96 -19.81
C LYS A 437 38.77 -34.42 -18.85
N ARG A 438 38.55 -34.91 -17.60
CA ARG A 438 39.49 -35.23 -16.47
C ARG A 438 39.98 -34.09 -15.62
N GLY A 439 40.14 -34.26 -14.34
CA GLY A 439 40.38 -35.40 -13.42
C GLY A 439 40.22 -34.99 -11.98
N GLU A 440 39.91 -35.99 -11.22
CA GLU A 440 40.30 -36.43 -9.90
C GLU A 440 41.32 -35.52 -9.16
N ASP A 441 41.10 -35.23 -7.87
CA ASP A 441 41.71 -36.00 -6.81
C ASP A 441 41.23 -35.61 -5.40
N ALA A 442 41.34 -36.54 -4.49
CA ALA A 442 40.91 -36.68 -3.14
C ALA A 442 41.62 -35.79 -2.12
N GLY A 443 41.00 -35.61 -0.97
CA GLY A 443 41.65 -35.09 0.24
C GLY A 443 40.72 -35.10 1.46
N GLU A 444 40.66 -36.21 2.16
CA GLU A 444 40.09 -36.43 3.50
C GLU A 444 40.75 -35.60 4.62
N ARG A 445 39.97 -35.57 5.73
CA ARG A 445 40.27 -35.26 7.15
C ARG A 445 39.90 -33.85 7.59
N GLY A 446 39.22 -33.61 8.70
CA GLY A 446 38.89 -34.43 9.88
C GLY A 446 38.26 -33.54 10.93
N GLU A 447 37.41 -34.08 11.69
CA GLU A 447 37.02 -33.86 13.10
C GLU A 447 37.06 -32.47 13.72
N GLY A 448 35.93 -32.10 14.38
CA GLY A 448 35.87 -31.02 15.36
C GLY A 448 34.43 -30.69 15.77
N SER A 449 33.83 -31.51 16.59
CA SER A 449 32.63 -31.25 17.37
C SER A 449 32.82 -30.06 18.31
N GLU A 450 31.88 -29.12 18.31
CA GLU A 450 31.54 -28.34 19.51
C GLU A 450 30.06 -27.95 19.47
N GLU A 451 29.30 -28.70 20.30
CA GLU A 451 27.94 -28.34 20.71
C GLU A 451 28.00 -27.06 21.55
N THR A 452 27.25 -26.07 21.14
CA THR A 452 26.90 -24.97 22.06
C THR A 452 25.39 -24.95 22.24
N HIS A 453 24.92 -25.60 23.31
CA HIS A 453 23.61 -25.42 23.90
C HIS A 453 23.41 -23.95 24.29
N VAL A 454 22.43 -23.30 23.68
CA VAL A 454 21.78 -22.11 24.25
C VAL A 454 20.34 -22.49 24.57
N GLY A 455 20.12 -22.75 25.85
CA GLY A 455 18.78 -22.94 26.39
C GLY A 455 18.03 -21.63 26.44
N PHE A 456 16.84 -21.61 25.85
CA PHE A 456 15.81 -20.64 26.14
C PHE A 456 14.84 -21.25 27.14
N ARG A 457 14.85 -20.72 28.36
CA ARG A 457 13.79 -20.93 29.35
C ARG A 457 12.75 -19.83 29.22
N ALA A 458 11.49 -20.28 29.18
CA ALA A 458 10.19 -19.67 29.48
C ALA A 458 9.85 -18.35 28.78
#